data_f7d0342846ef19ff65ef062642605e35
#
_entry.id   f7d0342846ef19ff65ef062642605e35
#
_cell.length_a   1.000
_cell.length_b   1.000
_cell.length_c   1.000
_cell.angle_alpha   90.00
_cell.angle_beta   90.00
_cell.angle_gamma   90.00
#
_symmetry.space_group_name_H-M   'P 1'
#
loop_
_entity.id
_entity.type
_entity.pdbx_description
1 polymer ?
#
loop_
_entity_poly.entity_id
_entity_poly.type
_entity_poly.pdbx_seq_one_letter_code
_entity_poly.pdbx_strand_id
1 'polypeptide(L)'
;MTGSDSGDGAPPADEGVGDAAVEGPPADHPVPDGFEATSIAIPDELLDDLRLRLGHTRWPDELPDVGWDYGTDMSTLQALCRTWRDTYDWRPTEARLNAWPQY
;
A
#
# COMPACT_ATOMS: atom_id res chain seq x y z
N MET A 1 -28.88 19.06 -43.29
CA MET A 1 -27.86 18.04 -43.31
C MET A 1 -27.04 18.23 -42.03
N THR A 2 -27.37 17.47 -41.04
CA THR A 2 -26.78 17.53 -39.71
C THR A 2 -25.92 16.30 -39.52
N GLY A 3 -24.60 16.49 -39.49
CA GLY A 3 -23.65 15.47 -39.11
C GLY A 3 -23.35 15.58 -37.62
N SER A 4 -23.91 14.68 -36.82
CA SER A 4 -23.53 14.51 -35.42
C SER A 4 -22.35 13.56 -35.35
N ASP A 5 -21.19 14.09 -35.13
CA ASP A 5 -20.01 13.31 -34.76
C ASP A 5 -19.96 13.24 -33.22
N SER A 6 -20.39 12.13 -32.66
CA SER A 6 -20.24 11.80 -31.25
C SER A 6 -18.94 11.02 -31.08
N GLY A 7 -17.86 11.75 -30.88
CA GLY A 7 -16.59 11.17 -30.47
C GLY A 7 -16.70 10.61 -29.04
N ASP A 8 -17.01 9.33 -28.94
CA ASP A 8 -16.91 8.56 -27.71
C ASP A 8 -15.42 8.31 -27.41
N GLY A 9 -14.84 9.24 -26.65
CA GLY A 9 -13.49 9.12 -26.13
C GLY A 9 -13.49 8.26 -24.88
N ALA A 10 -13.32 6.93 -25.02
CA ALA A 10 -13.02 6.05 -23.91
C ALA A 10 -11.74 6.53 -23.22
N PRO A 11 -11.68 6.58 -21.86
CA PRO A 11 -10.45 6.89 -21.15
C PRO A 11 -9.38 5.85 -21.49
N PRO A 12 -8.10 6.23 -21.57
CA PRO A 12 -7.03 5.27 -21.80
C PRO A 12 -7.06 4.21 -20.71
N ALA A 13 -6.98 2.95 -21.14
CA ALA A 13 -6.81 1.84 -20.23
C ALA A 13 -5.62 2.13 -19.30
N ASP A 14 -5.83 1.94 -18.01
CA ASP A 14 -4.78 1.89 -17.00
C ASP A 14 -3.70 0.91 -17.49
N GLU A 15 -2.63 1.45 -18.04
CA GLU A 15 -1.43 0.68 -18.30
C GLU A 15 -0.88 0.35 -16.92
N GLY A 16 -1.18 -0.87 -16.46
CA GLY A 16 -0.72 -1.40 -15.21
C GLY A 16 0.75 -1.07 -15.03
N VAL A 17 1.06 -0.37 -13.95
CA VAL A 17 2.44 -0.16 -13.50
C VAL A 17 3.04 -1.54 -13.39
N GLY A 18 3.82 -1.93 -14.39
CA GLY A 18 4.51 -3.20 -14.42
C GLY A 18 5.28 -3.32 -13.10
N ASP A 19 5.15 -4.47 -12.48
CA ASP A 19 5.96 -4.87 -11.34
C ASP A 19 7.44 -4.76 -11.77
N ALA A 20 8.01 -3.56 -11.56
CA ALA A 20 9.42 -3.32 -11.80
C ALA A 20 10.13 -4.21 -10.78
N ALA A 21 10.74 -5.32 -11.25
CA ALA A 21 11.55 -6.18 -10.45
C ALA A 21 12.57 -5.30 -9.70
N VAL A 22 12.35 -5.13 -8.40
CA VAL A 22 13.29 -4.44 -7.53
C VAL A 22 14.51 -5.36 -7.46
N GLU A 23 15.56 -5.01 -8.19
CA GLU A 23 16.83 -5.69 -8.06
C GLU A 23 17.25 -5.61 -6.59
N GLY A 24 17.46 -6.77 -5.96
CA GLY A 24 17.99 -6.84 -4.62
C GLY A 24 19.42 -6.28 -4.58
N PRO A 25 19.97 -6.00 -3.38
CA PRO A 25 21.32 -5.53 -3.23
C PRO A 25 22.32 -6.55 -3.80
N PRO A 26 23.53 -6.12 -4.21
CA PRO A 26 24.58 -7.04 -4.61
C PRO A 26 24.85 -8.04 -3.47
N ALA A 27 25.13 -9.29 -3.83
CA ALA A 27 25.23 -10.44 -2.93
C ALA A 27 26.29 -10.34 -1.81
N ASP A 28 27.12 -9.31 -1.82
CA ASP A 28 28.21 -9.10 -0.87
C ASP A 28 28.09 -7.71 -0.21
N HIS A 29 27.17 -7.63 0.78
CA HIS A 29 27.06 -6.48 1.66
C HIS A 29 27.57 -6.87 3.04
N PRO A 30 28.83 -6.53 3.37
CA PRO A 30 29.35 -6.81 4.72
C PRO A 30 28.57 -6.00 5.75
N VAL A 31 28.31 -6.63 6.90
CA VAL A 31 27.70 -5.93 8.06
C VAL A 31 28.70 -4.86 8.53
N PRO A 32 28.31 -3.58 8.64
CA PRO A 32 29.21 -2.57 9.15
C PRO A 32 29.61 -2.81 10.62
N ASP A 33 30.81 -2.35 10.99
CA ASP A 33 31.30 -2.49 12.37
C ASP A 33 30.34 -1.83 13.37
N GLY A 34 29.99 -2.55 14.42
CA GLY A 34 29.08 -2.07 15.46
C GLY A 34 27.58 -2.31 15.18
N PHE A 35 27.24 -2.96 14.06
CA PHE A 35 25.88 -3.38 13.74
C PHE A 35 25.75 -4.88 13.79
N GLU A 36 24.57 -5.38 14.07
CA GLU A 36 24.22 -6.79 14.01
C GLU A 36 23.25 -7.04 12.84
N ALA A 37 23.50 -8.07 12.05
CA ALA A 37 22.57 -8.47 11.00
C ALA A 37 21.26 -8.93 11.62
N THR A 38 20.16 -8.45 11.10
CA THR A 38 18.81 -8.81 11.54
C THR A 38 17.92 -9.17 10.36
N SER A 39 16.73 -9.61 10.64
CA SER A 39 15.70 -9.83 9.63
C SER A 39 14.34 -9.37 10.14
N ILE A 40 13.51 -8.88 9.24
CA ILE A 40 12.12 -8.54 9.53
C ILE A 40 11.32 -9.84 9.52
N ALA A 41 10.76 -10.23 10.65
CA ALA A 41 9.97 -11.45 10.79
C ALA A 41 8.79 -11.16 11.74
N ILE A 42 7.72 -10.61 11.18
CA ILE A 42 6.54 -10.24 11.97
C ILE A 42 5.72 -11.50 12.27
N PRO A 43 5.48 -11.84 13.55
CA PRO A 43 4.63 -12.97 13.92
C PRO A 43 3.20 -12.84 13.38
N ASP A 44 2.57 -13.96 13.04
CA ASP A 44 1.19 -13.97 12.52
C ASP A 44 0.20 -13.37 13.50
N GLU A 45 0.41 -13.57 14.81
CA GLU A 45 -0.43 -13.01 15.87
C GLU A 45 -0.46 -11.47 15.84
N LEU A 46 0.67 -10.82 15.48
CA LEU A 46 0.71 -9.36 15.35
C LEU A 46 -0.02 -8.88 14.09
N LEU A 47 0.05 -9.64 13.00
CA LEU A 47 -0.71 -9.33 11.79
C LEU A 47 -2.21 -9.51 12.00
N ASP A 48 -2.61 -10.51 12.76
CA ASP A 48 -4.02 -10.74 13.13
C ASP A 48 -4.53 -9.65 14.09
N ASP A 49 -3.72 -9.23 15.07
CA ASP A 49 -4.04 -8.10 15.94
C ASP A 49 -4.19 -6.80 15.15
N LEU A 50 -3.33 -6.56 14.15
CA LEU A 50 -3.46 -5.41 13.25
C LEU A 50 -4.81 -5.42 12.51
N ARG A 51 -5.18 -6.56 11.92
CA ARG A 51 -6.46 -6.71 11.20
C ARG A 51 -7.65 -6.46 12.15
N LEU A 52 -7.58 -6.98 13.36
CA LEU A 52 -8.60 -6.75 14.38
C LEU A 52 -8.74 -5.26 14.73
N ARG A 53 -7.62 -4.56 14.95
CA ARG A 53 -7.59 -3.11 15.25
C ARG A 53 -8.12 -2.28 14.09
N LEU A 54 -7.75 -2.60 12.85
CA LEU A 54 -8.28 -1.94 11.65
C LEU A 54 -9.81 -2.10 11.57
N GLY A 55 -10.35 -3.28 11.95
CA GLY A 55 -11.79 -3.53 12.03
C GLY A 55 -12.49 -2.72 13.13
N HIS A 56 -11.78 -2.35 14.18
CA HIS A 56 -12.30 -1.57 15.31
C HIS A 56 -11.96 -0.08 15.25
N THR A 57 -11.47 0.41 14.12
CA THR A 57 -11.13 1.81 13.92
C THR A 57 -12.37 2.69 14.15
N ARG A 58 -12.24 3.67 15.04
CA ARG A 58 -13.24 4.71 15.24
C ARG A 58 -12.89 5.91 14.36
N TRP A 59 -13.80 6.23 13.47
CA TRP A 59 -13.61 7.32 12.52
C TRP A 59 -13.99 8.65 13.15
N PRO A 60 -13.22 9.73 12.91
CA PRO A 60 -13.62 11.07 13.29
C PRO A 60 -14.80 11.53 12.44
N ASP A 61 -15.52 12.54 12.94
CA ASP A 61 -16.54 13.21 12.17
C ASP A 61 -15.91 14.02 11.02
N GLU A 62 -16.63 14.09 9.92
CA GLU A 62 -16.23 14.85 8.74
C GLU A 62 -17.32 15.87 8.40
N LEU A 63 -16.90 17.03 7.91
CA LEU A 63 -17.85 18.02 7.37
C LEU A 63 -18.46 17.45 6.07
N PRO A 64 -19.77 17.64 5.84
CA PRO A 64 -20.40 17.15 4.62
C PRO A 64 -19.85 17.87 3.38
N ASP A 65 -19.71 17.14 2.28
CA ASP A 65 -19.41 17.63 0.94
C ASP A 65 -18.07 18.38 0.79
N VAL A 66 -17.11 18.16 1.68
CA VAL A 66 -15.80 18.84 1.63
C VAL A 66 -14.73 18.05 0.86
N GLY A 67 -14.89 16.75 0.69
CA GLY A 67 -13.89 15.90 0.01
C GLY A 67 -12.48 16.10 0.57
N TRP A 68 -11.55 16.58 -0.26
CA TRP A 68 -10.14 16.81 0.10
C TRP A 68 -9.82 18.23 0.58
N ASP A 69 -10.79 19.13 0.66
CA ASP A 69 -10.54 20.55 0.93
C ASP A 69 -9.94 20.82 2.33
N TYR A 70 -10.26 19.98 3.30
CA TYR A 70 -9.80 20.11 4.68
C TYR A 70 -8.86 18.98 5.12
N GLY A 71 -8.37 18.15 4.21
CA GLY A 71 -7.49 17.05 4.50
C GLY A 71 -7.87 15.78 3.75
N THR A 72 -7.52 14.63 4.31
CA THR A 72 -7.83 13.36 3.68
C THR A 72 -9.33 13.08 3.67
N ASP A 73 -9.88 12.85 2.48
CA ASP A 73 -11.27 12.41 2.33
C ASP A 73 -11.53 11.12 3.11
N MET A 74 -12.55 11.14 3.96
CA MET A 74 -12.86 10.05 4.87
C MET A 74 -13.24 8.76 4.14
N SER A 75 -13.98 8.87 3.05
CA SER A 75 -14.39 7.72 2.26
C SER A 75 -13.18 6.99 1.65
N THR A 76 -12.21 7.74 1.16
CA THR A 76 -10.94 7.23 0.65
C THR A 76 -10.12 6.55 1.75
N LEU A 77 -10.01 7.17 2.93
CA LEU A 77 -9.29 6.60 4.06
C LEU A 77 -9.94 5.29 4.53
N GLN A 78 -11.25 5.25 4.63
CA GLN A 78 -12.00 4.05 4.98
C GLN A 78 -11.82 2.93 3.95
N ALA A 79 -11.81 3.26 2.64
CA ALA A 79 -11.56 2.30 1.58
C ALA A 79 -10.15 1.72 1.68
N LEU A 80 -9.14 2.56 1.92
CA LEU A 80 -7.75 2.15 2.11
C LEU A 80 -7.58 1.21 3.32
N CYS A 81 -8.19 1.55 4.45
CA CYS A 81 -8.16 0.69 5.65
C CYS A 81 -8.87 -0.65 5.45
N ARG A 82 -9.97 -0.68 4.68
CA ARG A 82 -10.61 -1.95 4.29
C ARG A 82 -9.67 -2.81 3.44
N THR A 83 -9.04 -2.23 2.43
CA THR A 83 -8.06 -2.95 1.60
C THR A 83 -6.92 -3.49 2.46
N TRP A 84 -6.40 -2.68 3.37
CA TRP A 84 -5.32 -3.09 4.27
C TRP A 84 -5.73 -4.24 5.18
N ARG A 85 -6.93 -4.18 5.74
CA ARG A 85 -7.46 -5.24 6.61
C ARG A 85 -7.76 -6.55 5.87
N ASP A 86 -8.39 -6.46 4.69
CA ASP A 86 -9.08 -7.59 4.08
C ASP A 86 -8.27 -8.26 2.96
N THR A 87 -7.44 -7.51 2.25
CA THR A 87 -6.80 -8.00 1.02
C THR A 87 -5.29 -7.82 0.98
N TYR A 88 -4.72 -6.92 1.80
CA TYR A 88 -3.28 -6.70 1.80
C TYR A 88 -2.54 -7.85 2.48
N ASP A 89 -1.61 -8.47 1.74
CA ASP A 89 -0.69 -9.47 2.27
C ASP A 89 0.67 -8.83 2.57
N TRP A 90 1.07 -8.88 3.84
CA TRP A 90 2.37 -8.37 4.31
C TRP A 90 3.54 -9.24 3.85
N ARG A 91 3.36 -10.55 3.69
CA ARG A 91 4.46 -11.50 3.48
C ARG A 91 5.30 -11.22 2.23
N PRO A 92 4.73 -10.89 1.06
CA PRO A 92 5.54 -10.48 -0.09
C PRO A 92 6.36 -9.21 0.17
N THR A 93 5.82 -8.25 0.92
CA THR A 93 6.55 -7.03 1.28
C THR A 93 7.69 -7.33 2.25
N GLU A 94 7.45 -8.16 3.26
CA GLU A 94 8.47 -8.61 4.22
C GLU A 94 9.63 -9.32 3.49
N ALA A 95 9.32 -10.23 2.58
CA ALA A 95 10.31 -10.92 1.78
C ALA A 95 11.15 -9.95 0.91
N ARG A 96 10.50 -8.97 0.29
CA ARG A 96 11.16 -7.95 -0.52
C ARG A 96 12.06 -7.03 0.32
N LEU A 97 11.63 -6.64 1.53
CA LEU A 97 12.46 -5.87 2.46
C LEU A 97 13.67 -6.66 2.93
N ASN A 98 13.49 -7.94 3.24
CA ASN A 98 14.56 -8.83 3.66
C ASN A 98 15.53 -9.24 2.54
N ALA A 99 15.20 -8.94 1.27
CA ALA A 99 16.17 -9.04 0.19
C ALA A 99 17.29 -8.01 0.31
N TRP A 100 17.09 -6.94 1.09
CA TRP A 100 18.08 -5.95 1.44
C TRP A 100 18.68 -6.28 2.81
N PRO A 101 19.98 -6.05 3.02
CA PRO A 101 20.59 -6.23 4.32
C PRO A 101 19.87 -5.37 5.38
N GLN A 102 19.53 -5.97 6.50
CA GLN A 102 18.91 -5.30 7.64
C GLN A 102 19.91 -5.33 8.82
N TYR A 103 20.05 -4.22 9.53
CA TYR A 103 20.98 -4.06 10.63
C TYR A 103 20.30 -3.47 11.86
#